data_176d42dccafe9a4701524e19ac94b7ce
#
_entry.id   176d42dccafe9a4701524e19ac94b7ce
#
_cell.length_a   1.000
_cell.length_b   1.000
_cell.length_c   1.000
_cell.angle_alpha   90.00
_cell.angle_beta   90.00
_cell.angle_gamma   90.00
#
_symmetry.space_group_name_H-M   'P 1'
#
loop_
_entity.id
_entity.type
_entity.pdbx_description
1 polymer ?
#
loop_
_entity_poly.entity_id
_entity_poly.type
_entity_poly.pdbx_seq_one_letter_code
_entity_poly.pdbx_strand_id
1 'polypeptide(L)'
;MHLLYRNSASNALISGLSRLRSSPYHRLQNLKLEDKEIFQGEEVTFLAYYDYCPHEDCYLENQDQIRANSLAMKDAYRLQKGLLSSKEIVNIRQQYEISQKDLARVLDWGLATITRYENHQVQDRVHDDVLRKIKEDPLWYLELLERAKDLLSHKTFEKYKEAARVQ
;
A
#
# COMPACT_ATOMS: atom_id res chain seq x y z
N MET A 1 -12.86 -8.46 -16.94
CA MET A 1 -11.98 -9.13 -15.98
C MET A 1 -10.64 -9.32 -16.69
N HIS A 2 -9.65 -8.47 -16.41
CA HIS A 2 -8.30 -8.62 -16.94
C HIS A 2 -7.56 -9.62 -16.07
N LEU A 3 -7.21 -10.77 -16.63
CA LEU A 3 -6.30 -11.73 -16.03
C LEU A 3 -4.92 -11.50 -16.66
N LEU A 4 -3.91 -11.28 -15.86
CA LEU A 4 -2.52 -11.32 -16.30
C LEU A 4 -2.04 -12.78 -16.25
N TYR A 5 -1.33 -13.20 -17.29
CA TYR A 5 -0.88 -14.57 -17.47
C TYR A 5 0.64 -14.60 -17.36
N ARG A 6 1.19 -15.49 -16.52
CA ARG A 6 2.64 -15.79 -16.43
C ARG A 6 2.88 -17.26 -16.76
N ASN A 7 3.80 -17.53 -17.65
CA ASN A 7 4.21 -18.91 -17.96
C ASN A 7 5.33 -19.34 -16.97
N SER A 8 5.24 -20.55 -16.42
CA SER A 8 6.23 -21.12 -15.49
C SER A 8 7.67 -21.17 -16.03
N ALA A 9 7.86 -21.16 -17.36
CA ALA A 9 9.15 -21.26 -18.02
C ALA A 9 9.85 -19.94 -18.35
N SER A 10 9.17 -18.80 -18.20
CA SER A 10 9.78 -17.49 -18.49
C SER A 10 9.18 -16.40 -17.57
N ASN A 11 10.04 -15.65 -16.89
CA ASN A 11 9.67 -14.50 -16.05
C ASN A 11 9.10 -13.30 -16.85
N ALA A 12 8.56 -13.51 -18.04
CA ALA A 12 8.01 -12.47 -18.90
C ALA A 12 6.50 -12.37 -18.72
N LEU A 13 6.03 -11.19 -18.36
CA LEU A 13 4.62 -10.82 -18.42
C LEU A 13 4.14 -10.86 -19.88
N ILE A 14 3.28 -11.80 -20.21
CA ILE A 14 2.61 -11.83 -21.51
C ILE A 14 1.23 -11.20 -21.33
N SER A 15 1.09 -9.97 -21.81
CA SER A 15 -0.22 -9.35 -21.99
C SER A 15 -0.91 -9.99 -23.21
N GLY A 16 -1.71 -11.02 -22.97
CA GLY A 16 -2.45 -11.71 -24.01
C GLY A 16 -3.92 -11.84 -23.61
N LEU A 17 -4.81 -11.17 -24.34
CA LEU A 17 -6.24 -11.44 -24.38
C LEU A 17 -6.50 -12.81 -25.04
N SER A 18 -6.22 -13.90 -24.34
CA SER A 18 -6.83 -15.17 -24.70
C SER A 18 -8.03 -15.40 -23.81
N ARG A 19 -9.20 -15.59 -24.45
CA ARG A 19 -10.41 -16.05 -23.80
C ARG A 19 -10.12 -17.42 -23.17
N LEU A 20 -9.60 -17.46 -21.95
CA LEU A 20 -9.68 -18.63 -21.12
C LEU A 20 -11.15 -18.88 -20.89
N ARG A 21 -11.75 -19.79 -21.65
CA ARG A 21 -13.01 -20.43 -21.28
C ARG A 21 -12.72 -21.13 -19.96
N SER A 22 -13.19 -20.52 -18.87
CA SER A 22 -13.23 -21.17 -17.57
C SER A 22 -14.07 -22.44 -17.73
N SER A 23 -13.37 -23.55 -17.99
CA SER A 23 -14.00 -24.86 -17.88
C SER A 23 -14.36 -25.04 -16.40
N PRO A 24 -15.61 -25.42 -16.05
CA PRO A 24 -16.03 -25.56 -14.65
C PRO A 24 -15.31 -26.69 -13.89
N TYR A 25 -14.35 -27.36 -14.53
CA TYR A 25 -13.63 -28.52 -13.96
C TYR A 25 -12.18 -28.27 -13.59
N HIS A 26 -11.63 -27.05 -13.79
CA HIS A 26 -10.24 -26.77 -13.44
C HIS A 26 -10.17 -26.18 -12.05
N ARG A 27 -9.67 -26.95 -11.09
CA ARG A 27 -9.45 -26.50 -9.72
C ARG A 27 -8.15 -25.69 -9.66
N LEU A 28 -8.25 -24.37 -9.54
CA LEU A 28 -7.10 -23.49 -9.30
C LEU A 28 -6.53 -23.74 -7.90
N GLN A 29 -5.22 -23.62 -7.78
CA GLN A 29 -4.49 -23.71 -6.53
C GLN A 29 -3.98 -22.32 -6.15
N ASN A 30 -4.40 -21.81 -4.98
CA ASN A 30 -3.85 -20.55 -4.48
C ASN A 30 -2.44 -20.80 -3.96
N LEU A 31 -1.48 -20.07 -4.48
CA LEU A 31 -0.07 -20.16 -4.12
C LEU A 31 0.43 -18.81 -3.63
N LYS A 32 1.38 -18.88 -2.70
CA LYS A 32 2.17 -17.73 -2.25
C LYS A 32 3.63 -18.04 -2.58
N LEU A 33 4.21 -17.27 -3.49
CA LEU A 33 5.54 -17.51 -4.03
C LEU A 33 6.43 -16.28 -3.83
N GLU A 34 7.73 -16.52 -3.70
CA GLU A 34 8.72 -15.46 -3.81
C GLU A 34 8.81 -15.01 -5.26
N ASP A 35 8.67 -13.72 -5.51
CA ASP A 35 8.77 -13.10 -6.82
C ASP A 35 9.80 -11.97 -6.83
N LYS A 36 10.31 -11.64 -8.02
CA LYS A 36 11.32 -10.62 -8.24
C LYS A 36 10.90 -9.71 -9.37
N GLU A 37 10.95 -8.42 -9.11
CA GLU A 37 10.60 -7.37 -10.06
C GLU A 37 11.63 -6.24 -10.04
N ILE A 38 11.78 -5.54 -11.16
CA ILE A 38 12.55 -4.30 -11.20
C ILE A 38 11.59 -3.14 -10.90
N PHE A 39 11.81 -2.47 -9.79
CA PHE A 39 11.04 -1.28 -9.40
C PHE A 39 11.99 -0.09 -9.16
N GLN A 40 11.76 1.02 -9.87
CA GLN A 40 12.61 2.22 -9.82
C GLN A 40 14.10 1.93 -10.05
N GLY A 41 14.39 0.97 -10.96
CA GLY A 41 15.76 0.59 -11.34
C GLY A 41 16.45 -0.39 -10.40
N GLU A 42 15.76 -0.90 -9.39
CA GLU A 42 16.31 -1.88 -8.43
C GLU A 42 15.53 -3.18 -8.43
N GLU A 43 16.24 -4.31 -8.26
CA GLU A 43 15.61 -5.60 -8.05
C GLU A 43 14.99 -5.67 -6.66
N VAL A 44 13.71 -5.99 -6.62
CA VAL A 44 12.93 -6.13 -5.40
C VAL A 44 12.40 -7.54 -5.32
N THR A 45 12.64 -8.21 -4.19
CA THR A 45 12.12 -9.55 -3.90
C THR A 45 10.97 -9.42 -2.89
N PHE A 46 9.84 -10.04 -3.19
CA PHE A 46 8.63 -9.98 -2.36
C PHE A 46 7.82 -11.27 -2.46
N LEU A 47 6.86 -11.46 -1.54
CA LEU A 47 5.92 -12.57 -1.58
C LEU A 47 4.66 -12.15 -2.35
N ALA A 48 4.37 -12.88 -3.43
CA ALA A 48 3.23 -12.67 -4.30
C ALA A 48 2.20 -13.81 -4.21
N TYR A 49 0.94 -13.50 -4.49
CA TYR A 49 -0.18 -14.45 -4.49
C TYR A 49 -0.62 -14.72 -5.91
N TYR A 50 -0.76 -15.99 -6.26
CA TYR A 50 -1.17 -16.46 -7.59
C TYR A 50 -2.21 -17.57 -7.49
N ASP A 51 -3.03 -17.68 -8.51
CA ASP A 51 -3.86 -18.84 -8.78
C ASP A 51 -3.17 -19.70 -9.85
N TYR A 52 -2.66 -20.86 -9.48
CA TYR A 52 -2.00 -21.79 -10.41
C TYR A 52 -3.04 -22.72 -11.05
N CYS A 53 -2.98 -22.84 -12.37
CA CYS A 53 -3.77 -23.80 -13.14
C CYS A 53 -2.88 -24.99 -13.54
N PRO A 54 -3.03 -26.18 -12.90
CA PRO A 54 -2.21 -27.36 -13.24
C PRO A 54 -2.45 -27.89 -14.66
N HIS A 55 -3.60 -27.61 -15.24
CA HIS A 55 -3.95 -28.08 -16.59
C HIS A 55 -3.20 -27.28 -17.68
N GLU A 56 -3.10 -25.96 -17.49
CA GLU A 56 -2.47 -25.06 -18.46
C GLU A 56 -1.02 -24.74 -18.06
N ASP A 57 -0.54 -25.28 -16.93
CA ASP A 57 0.77 -24.97 -16.32
C ASP A 57 1.05 -23.47 -16.30
N CYS A 58 0.14 -22.71 -15.70
CA CYS A 58 0.22 -21.24 -15.69
C CYS A 58 -0.24 -20.62 -14.38
N TYR A 59 0.31 -19.44 -14.11
CA TYR A 59 -0.07 -18.60 -12.98
C TYR A 59 -1.01 -17.50 -13.46
N LEU A 60 -2.07 -17.28 -12.71
CA LEU A 60 -3.11 -16.29 -12.95
C LEU A 60 -3.19 -15.35 -11.76
N GLU A 61 -3.53 -14.10 -12.03
CA GLU A 61 -3.82 -13.11 -11.01
C GLU A 61 -5.21 -12.52 -11.24
N ASN A 62 -6.02 -12.48 -10.20
CA ASN A 62 -7.22 -11.67 -10.19
C ASN A 62 -6.90 -10.21 -9.78
N GLN A 63 -7.87 -9.31 -9.87
CA GLN A 63 -7.63 -7.89 -9.59
C GLN A 63 -7.18 -7.61 -8.15
N ASP A 64 -7.64 -8.39 -7.18
CA ASP A 64 -7.27 -8.21 -5.77
C ASP A 64 -5.84 -8.69 -5.52
N GLN A 65 -5.45 -9.81 -6.15
CA GLN A 65 -4.06 -10.31 -6.13
C GLN A 65 -3.11 -9.32 -6.81
N ILE A 66 -3.46 -8.75 -7.97
CA ILE A 66 -2.65 -7.73 -8.66
C ILE A 66 -2.39 -6.54 -7.74
N ARG A 67 -3.43 -6.04 -7.05
CA ARG A 67 -3.30 -4.93 -6.10
C ARG A 67 -2.43 -5.30 -4.90
N ALA A 68 -2.67 -6.47 -4.31
CA ALA A 68 -1.92 -6.97 -3.16
C ALA A 68 -0.44 -7.19 -3.51
N ASN A 69 -0.14 -7.82 -4.66
CA ASN A 69 1.22 -8.08 -5.14
C ASN A 69 1.95 -6.77 -5.47
N SER A 70 1.27 -5.82 -6.13
CA SER A 70 1.83 -4.49 -6.39
C SER A 70 2.16 -3.72 -5.10
N LEU A 71 1.35 -3.85 -4.06
CA LEU A 71 1.62 -3.22 -2.75
C LEU A 71 2.76 -3.94 -2.03
N ALA A 72 2.80 -5.27 -2.04
CA ALA A 72 3.86 -6.08 -1.44
C ALA A 72 5.23 -5.78 -2.06
N MET A 73 5.31 -5.66 -3.39
CA MET A 73 6.52 -5.23 -4.11
C MET A 73 6.99 -3.85 -3.63
N LYS A 74 6.07 -2.88 -3.53
CA LYS A 74 6.41 -1.51 -3.08
C LYS A 74 6.81 -1.46 -1.62
N ASP A 75 6.22 -2.29 -0.77
CA ASP A 75 6.61 -2.38 0.64
C ASP A 75 7.97 -3.05 0.81
N ALA A 76 8.31 -4.04 -0.03
CA ALA A 76 9.66 -4.59 -0.09
C ALA A 76 10.70 -3.54 -0.52
N TYR A 77 10.38 -2.72 -1.54
CA TYR A 77 11.24 -1.60 -1.94
C TYR A 77 11.39 -0.56 -0.81
N ARG A 78 10.31 -0.20 -0.12
CA ARG A 78 10.37 0.70 1.05
C ARG A 78 11.32 0.17 2.12
N LEU A 79 11.23 -1.13 2.42
CA LEU A 79 12.12 -1.78 3.37
C LEU A 79 13.58 -1.69 2.96
N GLN A 80 13.92 -1.95 1.68
CA GLN A 80 15.28 -1.79 1.14
C GLN A 80 15.79 -0.36 1.27
N LYS A 81 14.91 0.65 1.12
CA LYS A 81 15.25 2.08 1.24
C LYS A 81 15.18 2.61 2.67
N GLY A 82 14.80 1.79 3.64
CA GLY A 82 14.58 2.21 5.01
C GLY A 82 13.44 3.22 5.15
N LEU A 83 12.40 3.10 4.32
CA LEU A 83 11.18 3.89 4.41
C LEU A 83 10.10 3.14 5.20
N LEU A 84 9.11 3.88 5.71
CA LEU A 84 7.92 3.30 6.32
C LEU A 84 7.13 2.47 5.30
N SER A 85 6.70 1.28 5.68
CA SER A 85 5.77 0.47 4.89
C SER A 85 4.38 1.11 4.83
N SER A 86 3.57 0.69 3.87
CA SER A 86 2.18 1.13 3.77
C SER A 86 1.39 0.89 5.06
N LYS A 87 1.61 -0.26 5.69
CA LYS A 87 0.98 -0.63 6.97
C LYS A 87 1.42 0.26 8.12
N GLU A 88 2.70 0.65 8.18
CA GLU A 88 3.17 1.58 9.22
C GLU A 88 2.55 2.96 9.05
N ILE A 89 2.37 3.44 7.82
CA ILE A 89 1.66 4.70 7.55
C ILE A 89 0.20 4.62 8.02
N VAL A 90 -0.49 3.51 7.75
CA VAL A 90 -1.84 3.26 8.27
C VAL A 90 -1.85 3.27 9.79
N ASN A 91 -0.88 2.61 10.45
CA ASN A 91 -0.78 2.54 11.90
C ASN A 91 -0.59 3.93 12.53
N ILE A 92 0.25 4.79 11.93
CA ILE A 92 0.43 6.19 12.38
C ILE A 92 -0.91 6.93 12.39
N ARG A 93 -1.68 6.80 11.30
CA ARG A 93 -3.00 7.43 11.21
C ARG A 93 -3.99 6.85 12.23
N GLN A 94 -3.97 5.54 12.44
CA GLN A 94 -4.82 4.87 13.42
C GLN A 94 -4.47 5.24 14.86
N GLN A 95 -3.20 5.47 15.16
CA GLN A 95 -2.72 5.93 16.46
C GLN A 95 -3.44 7.21 16.91
N TYR A 96 -3.74 8.11 15.98
CA TYR A 96 -4.44 9.37 16.24
C TYR A 96 -5.92 9.36 15.81
N GLU A 97 -6.44 8.20 15.43
CA GLU A 97 -7.81 8.02 14.91
C GLU A 97 -8.18 8.98 13.77
N ILE A 98 -7.17 9.51 13.06
CA ILE A 98 -7.34 10.52 12.02
C ILE A 98 -7.65 9.90 10.65
N SER A 99 -8.54 10.55 9.88
CA SER A 99 -8.84 10.13 8.52
C SER A 99 -7.68 10.44 7.56
N GLN A 100 -7.59 9.71 6.43
CA GLN A 100 -6.58 9.98 5.38
C GLN A 100 -6.63 11.44 4.90
N LYS A 101 -7.84 11.95 4.66
CA LYS A 101 -8.06 13.32 4.18
C LYS A 101 -7.68 14.37 5.22
N ASP A 102 -8.01 14.12 6.48
CA ASP A 102 -7.73 15.08 7.53
C ASP A 102 -6.25 15.09 7.90
N LEU A 103 -5.57 13.93 7.88
CA LEU A 103 -4.12 13.91 8.03
C LEU A 103 -3.43 14.68 6.91
N ALA A 104 -3.88 14.52 5.67
CA ALA A 104 -3.36 15.31 4.55
C ALA A 104 -3.58 16.82 4.75
N ARG A 105 -4.77 17.24 5.26
CA ARG A 105 -5.04 18.65 5.62
C ARG A 105 -4.13 19.17 6.72
N VAL A 106 -3.96 18.39 7.79
CA VAL A 106 -3.10 18.76 8.93
C VAL A 106 -1.64 18.96 8.49
N LEU A 107 -1.20 18.18 7.49
CA LEU A 107 0.16 18.25 6.93
C LEU A 107 0.31 19.25 5.78
N ASP A 108 -0.79 19.92 5.39
CA ASP A 108 -0.83 20.77 4.19
C ASP A 108 -0.38 20.03 2.92
N TRP A 109 -0.78 18.75 2.81
CA TRP A 109 -0.51 17.91 1.65
C TRP A 109 -1.77 17.80 0.76
N GLY A 110 -1.55 17.37 -0.49
CA GLY A 110 -2.68 17.06 -1.38
C GLY A 110 -3.59 15.98 -0.77
N LEU A 111 -4.92 16.17 -0.83
CA LEU A 111 -5.92 15.33 -0.14
C LEU A 111 -5.84 13.82 -0.44
N ALA A 112 -5.26 13.46 -1.59
CA ALA A 112 -5.08 12.05 -1.99
C ALA A 112 -3.70 11.49 -1.59
N THR A 113 -2.79 12.29 -1.01
CA THR A 113 -1.39 11.88 -0.76
C THR A 113 -1.32 10.71 0.19
N ILE A 114 -1.97 10.77 1.33
CA ILE A 114 -1.98 9.68 2.32
C ILE A 114 -2.62 8.41 1.72
N THR A 115 -3.75 8.55 1.02
CA THR A 115 -4.40 7.42 0.35
C THR A 115 -3.47 6.73 -0.67
N ARG A 116 -2.68 7.52 -1.40
CA ARG A 116 -1.70 6.97 -2.36
C ARG A 116 -0.59 6.20 -1.65
N TYR A 117 -0.05 6.73 -0.55
CA TYR A 117 1.01 6.07 0.22
C TYR A 117 0.53 4.79 0.90
N GLU A 118 -0.69 4.75 1.40
CA GLU A 118 -1.28 3.56 2.00
C GLU A 118 -1.58 2.44 0.97
N ASN A 119 -1.78 2.78 -0.33
CA ASN A 119 -2.31 1.81 -1.29
C ASN A 119 -1.41 1.54 -2.51
N HIS A 120 -0.73 2.53 -3.07
CA HIS A 120 -0.11 2.30 -4.40
C HIS A 120 1.08 3.18 -4.77
N GLN A 121 1.50 4.12 -3.95
CA GLN A 121 2.64 4.99 -4.25
C GLN A 121 3.65 4.97 -3.11
N VAL A 122 4.93 4.85 -3.42
CA VAL A 122 6.01 5.01 -2.44
C VAL A 122 6.20 6.49 -2.15
N GLN A 123 6.32 6.84 -0.87
CA GLN A 123 6.63 8.17 -0.41
C GLN A 123 8.11 8.52 -0.66
N ASP A 124 8.39 9.80 -0.84
CA ASP A 124 9.74 10.29 -0.81
C ASP A 124 10.27 10.41 0.63
N ARG A 125 11.58 10.66 0.77
CA ARG A 125 12.24 10.74 2.08
C ARG A 125 11.68 11.86 2.96
N VAL A 126 11.35 13.01 2.38
CA VAL A 126 10.85 14.16 3.15
C VAL A 126 9.50 13.84 3.79
N HIS A 127 8.59 13.24 3.02
CA HIS A 127 7.29 12.82 3.55
C HIS A 127 7.44 11.67 4.56
N ASP A 128 8.37 10.74 4.34
CA ASP A 128 8.67 9.66 5.28
C ASP A 128 9.15 10.21 6.63
N ASP A 129 10.09 11.17 6.62
CA ASP A 129 10.64 11.78 7.82
C ASP A 129 9.55 12.53 8.62
N VAL A 130 8.62 13.21 7.93
CA VAL A 130 7.47 13.87 8.57
C VAL A 130 6.55 12.84 9.23
N LEU A 131 6.25 11.73 8.55
CA LEU A 131 5.40 10.67 9.11
C LEU A 131 6.06 9.98 10.31
N ARG A 132 7.38 9.77 10.28
CA ARG A 132 8.15 9.27 11.43
C ARG A 132 8.08 10.23 12.61
N LYS A 133 8.29 11.51 12.33
CA LYS A 133 8.21 12.54 13.38
C LYS A 133 6.83 12.57 14.05
N ILE A 134 5.74 12.44 13.28
CA ILE A 134 4.39 12.33 13.85
C ILE A 134 4.26 11.09 14.74
N LYS A 135 4.80 9.94 14.30
CA LYS A 135 4.76 8.68 15.05
C LYS A 135 5.46 8.79 16.40
N GLU A 136 6.60 9.49 16.43
CA GLU A 136 7.51 9.53 17.56
C GLU A 136 7.25 10.70 18.52
N ASP A 137 6.60 11.76 18.05
CA ASP A 137 6.39 12.99 18.81
C ASP A 137 4.92 13.46 18.78
N PRO A 138 4.10 12.94 19.70
CA PRO A 138 2.70 13.37 19.83
C PRO A 138 2.52 14.85 20.14
N LEU A 139 3.49 15.50 20.80
CA LEU A 139 3.42 16.94 21.09
C LEU A 139 3.55 17.75 19.81
N TRP A 140 4.50 17.38 18.96
CA TRP A 140 4.63 18.03 17.66
C TRP A 140 3.41 17.80 16.76
N TYR A 141 2.81 16.60 16.79
CA TYR A 141 1.54 16.36 16.10
C TYR A 141 0.41 17.28 16.61
N LEU A 142 0.32 17.49 17.93
CA LEU A 142 -0.64 18.44 18.51
C LEU A 142 -0.42 19.86 18.01
N GLU A 143 0.82 20.32 17.85
CA GLU A 143 1.12 21.63 17.26
C GLU A 143 0.63 21.74 15.81
N LEU A 144 0.83 20.70 15.01
CA LEU A 144 0.32 20.66 13.64
C LEU A 144 -1.20 20.69 13.61
N LEU A 145 -1.84 19.94 14.49
CA LEU A 145 -3.29 19.87 14.60
C LEU A 145 -3.87 21.24 14.99
N GLU A 146 -3.26 21.97 15.94
CA GLU A 146 -3.68 23.33 16.34
C GLU A 146 -3.55 24.32 15.16
N ARG A 147 -2.50 24.24 14.35
CA ARG A 147 -2.35 25.06 13.14
C ARG A 147 -3.44 24.80 12.10
N ALA A 148 -3.90 23.54 12.00
CA ALA A 148 -4.91 23.12 11.05
C ALA A 148 -6.35 23.21 11.61
N LYS A 149 -6.54 23.78 12.79
CA LYS A 149 -7.82 23.80 13.51
C LYS A 149 -8.98 24.29 12.65
N ASP A 150 -8.77 25.38 11.89
CA ASP A 150 -9.81 26.00 11.06
C ASP A 150 -10.18 25.16 9.82
N LEU A 151 -9.37 24.15 9.49
CA LEU A 151 -9.59 23.21 8.38
C LEU A 151 -10.44 22.01 8.79
N LEU A 152 -10.73 21.85 10.08
CA LEU A 152 -11.43 20.72 10.67
C LEU A 152 -12.71 21.17 11.34
N SER A 153 -13.71 20.29 11.43
CA SER A 153 -14.86 20.57 12.31
C SER A 153 -14.42 20.54 13.78
N HIS A 154 -15.04 21.34 14.62
CA HIS A 154 -14.75 21.36 16.07
C HIS A 154 -14.79 19.94 16.68
N LYS A 155 -15.81 19.15 16.35
CA LYS A 155 -15.95 17.76 16.84
C LYS A 155 -14.77 16.87 16.40
N THR A 156 -14.35 17.00 15.16
CA THR A 156 -13.25 16.21 14.58
C THR A 156 -11.91 16.61 15.21
N PHE A 157 -11.69 17.91 15.39
CA PHE A 157 -10.50 18.45 16.03
C PHE A 157 -10.34 17.95 17.48
N GLU A 158 -11.40 18.05 18.30
CA GLU A 158 -11.35 17.59 19.70
C GLU A 158 -11.12 16.07 19.78
N LYS A 159 -11.73 15.28 18.87
CA LYS A 159 -11.49 13.85 18.79
C LYS A 159 -10.00 13.53 18.56
N TYR A 160 -9.38 14.17 17.57
CA TYR A 160 -7.97 13.91 17.23
C TYR A 160 -7.01 14.42 18.32
N LYS A 161 -7.35 15.53 18.95
CA LYS A 161 -6.62 16.10 20.08
C LYS A 161 -6.63 15.16 21.28
N GLU A 162 -7.76 14.56 21.59
CA GLU A 162 -7.88 13.61 22.70
C GLU A 162 -7.09 12.32 22.38
N ALA A 163 -7.19 11.79 21.17
CA ALA A 163 -6.41 10.63 20.74
C ALA A 163 -4.89 10.87 20.86
N ALA A 164 -4.42 12.09 20.60
CA ALA A 164 -3.00 12.44 20.72
C ALA A 164 -2.52 12.58 22.19
N ARG A 165 -3.42 12.92 23.12
CA ARG A 165 -3.06 13.06 24.55
C ARG A 165 -2.89 11.73 25.28
N VAL A 166 -3.43 10.66 24.71
CA VAL A 166 -3.40 9.32 25.29
C VAL A 166 -2.14 8.56 24.86
N GLN A 167 -1.38 9.08 23.88
CA GLN A 167 -0.12 8.49 23.40
C GLN A 167 1.06 8.94 24.26
#